data_c41c6b48f39888f621d05c1dad792c59
#
_entry.id   c41c6b48f39888f621d05c1dad792c59
#
_cell.length_a   1.000
_cell.length_b   1.000
_cell.length_c   1.000
_cell.angle_alpha   90.00
_cell.angle_beta   90.00
_cell.angle_gamma   90.00
#
_symmetry.space_group_name_H-M   'P 1'
#
loop_
_entity.id
_entity.type
_entity.pdbx_description
1 polymer ?
#
loop_
_entity_poly.entity_id
_entity_poly.type
_entity_poly.pdbx_seq_one_letter_code
_entity_poly.pdbx_strand_id
1 'polypeptide(L)'
;MRLVPPACAVLVLAAALPAAAQDPVKVASAQYKLIAENEHVRVLRATLPPGVTTAMHSHPAHIGVTLTGGSLRMGLPDGKTVDMEAKPDQVMPVQAAGSHTTANTGKTPIEVIVIEMKGTPGSATLPSSRPGMKMTPLLQDPRVDAYRVSADSSFREAAGTTHPFDQVVIPLGAGDIALTMNGKTTSTWKRGDVNLIGRGVAHETKGGKAPSEMIIVAIK
;
A
#
# COMPACT_ATOMS: atom_id res chain seq x y z
N MET A 1 7.87 74.75 -11.92
CA MET A 1 8.50 73.43 -11.77
C MET A 1 7.71 72.66 -10.71
N ARG A 2 6.93 71.68 -11.15
CA ARG A 2 6.19 70.78 -10.21
C ARG A 2 6.99 69.52 -10.02
N LEU A 3 7.41 69.25 -8.79
CA LEU A 3 8.08 67.98 -8.39
C LEU A 3 7.04 66.88 -8.27
N VAL A 4 7.25 65.81 -9.02
CA VAL A 4 6.48 64.56 -8.90
C VAL A 4 7.18 63.67 -7.89
N PRO A 5 6.51 63.18 -6.84
CA PRO A 5 7.12 62.27 -5.89
C PRO A 5 7.33 60.87 -6.48
N PRO A 6 8.39 60.14 -6.08
CA PRO A 6 8.62 58.79 -6.57
C PRO A 6 7.56 57.82 -6.01
N ALA A 7 6.98 57.00 -6.87
CA ALA A 7 6.11 55.92 -6.47
C ALA A 7 6.95 54.76 -5.85
N CYS A 8 6.75 54.52 -4.55
CA CYS A 8 7.28 53.35 -3.89
C CYS A 8 6.50 52.11 -4.34
N ALA A 9 7.12 51.28 -5.15
CA ALA A 9 6.57 49.95 -5.48
C ALA A 9 6.74 49.02 -4.26
N VAL A 10 5.64 48.66 -3.61
CA VAL A 10 5.63 47.64 -2.55
C VAL A 10 5.68 46.29 -3.20
N LEU A 11 6.81 45.61 -3.13
CA LEU A 11 7.00 44.23 -3.54
C LEU A 11 6.33 43.32 -2.52
N VAL A 12 5.13 42.82 -2.79
CA VAL A 12 4.47 41.81 -1.97
C VAL A 12 5.14 40.46 -2.26
N LEU A 13 6.03 40.05 -1.37
CA LEU A 13 6.55 38.68 -1.35
C LEU A 13 5.41 37.76 -0.90
N ALA A 14 4.78 37.07 -1.83
CA ALA A 14 3.88 35.98 -1.53
C ALA A 14 4.73 34.83 -0.96
N ALA A 15 4.73 34.66 0.35
CA ALA A 15 5.28 33.46 0.99
C ALA A 15 4.44 32.25 0.54
N ALA A 16 5.01 31.38 -0.29
CA ALA A 16 4.42 30.11 -0.60
C ALA A 16 4.36 29.29 0.70
N LEU A 17 3.17 29.18 1.29
CA LEU A 17 2.94 28.27 2.40
C LEU A 17 3.26 26.85 1.91
N PRO A 18 3.99 26.04 2.71
CA PRO A 18 4.20 24.64 2.37
C PRO A 18 2.83 24.00 2.16
N ALA A 19 2.60 23.41 0.99
CA ALA A 19 1.37 22.65 0.73
C ALA A 19 1.24 21.59 1.82
N ALA A 20 0.25 21.77 2.69
CA ALA A 20 -0.04 20.77 3.73
C ALA A 20 -0.20 19.41 3.06
N ALA A 21 0.40 18.38 3.66
CA ALA A 21 0.31 17.00 3.20
C ALA A 21 -1.16 16.64 2.92
N GLN A 22 -1.52 16.46 1.65
CA GLN A 22 -2.91 16.25 1.25
C GLN A 22 -3.17 14.76 1.14
N ASP A 23 -4.11 14.28 1.97
CA ASP A 23 -4.56 12.88 1.99
C ASP A 23 -5.10 12.47 0.60
N PRO A 24 -4.54 11.42 -0.05
CA PRO A 24 -4.97 10.97 -1.36
C PRO A 24 -6.45 10.61 -1.43
N VAL A 25 -7.02 10.06 -0.36
CA VAL A 25 -8.46 9.71 -0.30
C VAL A 25 -9.36 10.95 -0.34
N LYS A 26 -8.84 12.12 0.07
CA LYS A 26 -9.57 13.39 0.01
C LYS A 26 -9.42 14.09 -1.33
N VAL A 27 -8.17 14.23 -1.80
CA VAL A 27 -7.87 15.06 -2.99
C VAL A 27 -7.85 14.31 -4.31
N ALA A 28 -7.67 12.99 -4.26
CA ALA A 28 -7.67 12.09 -5.42
C ALA A 28 -8.66 10.93 -5.20
N SER A 29 -9.82 11.22 -4.63
CA SER A 29 -10.83 10.23 -4.20
C SER A 29 -11.41 9.37 -5.34
N ALA A 30 -11.27 9.82 -6.59
CA ALA A 30 -11.63 9.00 -7.75
C ALA A 30 -10.67 7.82 -7.94
N GLN A 31 -9.38 8.00 -7.61
CA GLN A 31 -8.32 7.01 -7.78
C GLN A 31 -8.04 6.23 -6.48
N TYR A 32 -8.10 6.85 -5.31
CA TYR A 32 -7.76 6.23 -4.03
C TYR A 32 -8.99 5.93 -3.19
N LYS A 33 -9.10 4.69 -2.74
CA LYS A 33 -10.17 4.23 -1.83
C LYS A 33 -9.56 3.61 -0.59
N LEU A 34 -10.05 4.00 0.60
CA LEU A 34 -9.73 3.32 1.84
C LEU A 34 -10.36 1.93 1.82
N ILE A 35 -9.57 0.88 2.11
CA ILE A 35 -10.02 -0.51 2.19
C ILE A 35 -10.09 -0.97 3.64
N ALA A 36 -9.02 -0.75 4.40
CA ALA A 36 -8.89 -1.18 5.78
C ALA A 36 -7.98 -0.23 6.54
N GLU A 37 -8.18 -0.11 7.83
CA GLU A 37 -7.37 0.75 8.69
C GLU A 37 -7.43 0.27 10.14
N ASN A 38 -6.31 0.38 10.85
CA ASN A 38 -6.23 0.30 12.30
C ASN A 38 -5.28 1.38 12.84
N GLU A 39 -4.84 1.30 14.10
CA GLU A 39 -3.94 2.29 14.69
C GLU A 39 -2.52 2.30 14.07
N HIS A 40 -2.07 1.20 13.44
CA HIS A 40 -0.71 1.04 12.93
C HIS A 40 -0.61 1.13 11.42
N VAL A 41 -1.68 0.80 10.71
CA VAL A 41 -1.67 0.64 9.26
C VAL A 41 -2.92 1.21 8.62
N ARG A 42 -2.78 1.77 7.42
CA ARG A 42 -3.87 2.17 6.55
C ARG A 42 -3.66 1.56 5.17
N VAL A 43 -4.65 0.89 4.65
CA VAL A 43 -4.58 0.21 3.35
C VAL A 43 -5.51 0.90 2.37
N LEU A 44 -4.95 1.37 1.27
CA LEU A 44 -5.67 2.01 0.18
C LEU A 44 -5.61 1.14 -1.07
N ARG A 45 -6.64 1.19 -1.89
CA ARG A 45 -6.60 0.75 -3.29
C ARG A 45 -6.44 1.97 -4.17
N ALA A 46 -5.39 2.01 -4.96
CA ALA A 46 -5.19 2.97 -6.03
C ALA A 46 -5.58 2.32 -7.36
N THR A 47 -6.46 2.98 -8.13
CA THR A 47 -6.85 2.56 -9.48
C THR A 47 -6.64 3.73 -10.42
N LEU A 48 -5.73 3.56 -11.38
CA LEU A 48 -5.36 4.58 -12.35
C LEU A 48 -5.74 4.12 -13.77
N PRO A 49 -6.83 4.61 -14.33
CA PRO A 49 -7.14 4.39 -15.75
C PRO A 49 -6.06 4.97 -16.67
N PRO A 50 -5.94 4.49 -17.92
CA PRO A 50 -5.00 5.04 -18.89
C PRO A 50 -5.16 6.56 -19.06
N GLY A 51 -4.05 7.28 -19.09
CA GLY A 51 -4.01 8.74 -19.29
C GLY A 51 -4.43 9.58 -18.07
N VAL A 52 -4.85 8.95 -16.97
CA VAL A 52 -5.24 9.68 -15.75
C VAL A 52 -4.01 10.07 -14.95
N THR A 53 -4.02 11.33 -14.48
CA THR A 53 -3.06 11.86 -13.50
C THR A 53 -3.82 12.23 -12.23
N THR A 54 -3.32 11.81 -11.07
CA THR A 54 -3.90 12.17 -9.77
C THR A 54 -3.65 13.65 -9.45
N ALA A 55 -4.48 14.23 -8.60
CA ALA A 55 -4.12 15.47 -7.93
C ALA A 55 -2.84 15.29 -7.10
N MET A 56 -2.12 16.39 -6.84
CA MET A 56 -0.97 16.39 -5.93
C MET A 56 -1.43 15.93 -4.54
N HIS A 57 -0.80 14.90 -4.01
CA HIS A 57 -1.13 14.30 -2.72
C HIS A 57 0.13 13.80 -2.03
N SER A 58 -0.01 13.35 -0.80
CA SER A 58 1.11 12.78 -0.05
C SER A 58 0.68 11.59 0.77
N HIS A 59 1.63 10.69 1.00
CA HIS A 59 1.50 9.55 1.89
C HIS A 59 2.50 9.66 3.05
N PRO A 60 2.23 9.06 4.21
CA PRO A 60 3.29 8.71 5.14
C PRO A 60 4.20 7.65 4.50
N ALA A 61 5.16 7.13 5.25
CA ALA A 61 5.97 6.02 4.78
C ALA A 61 5.06 4.84 4.37
N HIS A 62 5.28 4.30 3.18
CA HIS A 62 4.39 3.30 2.59
C HIS A 62 5.12 2.37 1.63
N ILE A 63 4.49 1.25 1.32
CA ILE A 63 4.85 0.38 0.19
C ILE A 63 3.66 0.24 -0.74
N GLY A 64 3.94 -0.13 -1.99
CA GLY A 64 2.92 -0.51 -2.96
C GLY A 64 3.03 -1.98 -3.32
N VAL A 65 1.90 -2.66 -3.44
CA VAL A 65 1.79 -3.99 -4.04
C VAL A 65 1.00 -3.83 -5.33
N THR A 66 1.66 -4.02 -6.48
CA THR A 66 1.02 -3.88 -7.79
C THR A 66 0.19 -5.11 -8.12
N LEU A 67 -1.08 -4.92 -8.45
CA LEU A 67 -1.96 -5.99 -8.90
C LEU A 67 -1.92 -6.13 -10.43
N THR A 68 -1.81 -4.99 -11.13
CA THR A 68 -1.66 -4.95 -12.58
C THR A 68 -0.45 -4.10 -12.93
N GLY A 69 0.29 -4.51 -13.96
CA GLY A 69 1.46 -3.78 -14.42
C GLY A 69 1.13 -2.63 -15.37
N GLY A 70 2.12 -1.78 -15.63
CA GLY A 70 2.03 -0.70 -16.59
C GLY A 70 3.02 0.43 -16.33
N SER A 71 3.02 1.42 -17.23
CA SER A 71 3.92 2.56 -17.19
C SER A 71 3.33 3.68 -16.33
N LEU A 72 4.05 4.08 -15.31
CA LEU A 72 3.70 5.15 -14.38
C LEU A 72 4.68 6.32 -14.52
N ARG A 73 4.18 7.53 -14.31
CA ARG A 73 5.00 8.74 -14.13
C ARG A 73 4.64 9.40 -12.81
N MET A 74 5.63 9.58 -11.96
CA MET A 74 5.52 10.37 -10.75
C MET A 74 5.96 11.82 -11.05
N GLY A 75 5.12 12.80 -10.72
CA GLY A 75 5.46 14.22 -10.80
C GLY A 75 5.75 14.76 -9.41
N LEU A 76 6.88 15.44 -9.24
CA LEU A 76 7.33 16.03 -7.98
C LEU A 76 6.95 17.52 -7.86
N PRO A 77 6.91 18.11 -6.65
CA PRO A 77 6.55 19.51 -6.45
C PRO A 77 7.47 20.51 -7.16
N ASP A 78 8.73 20.13 -7.42
CA ASP A 78 9.71 20.94 -8.15
C ASP A 78 9.57 20.86 -9.67
N GLY A 79 8.54 20.18 -10.17
CA GLY A 79 8.27 19.99 -11.59
C GLY A 79 9.04 18.83 -12.24
N LYS A 80 9.94 18.17 -11.54
CA LYS A 80 10.60 16.98 -12.05
C LYS A 80 9.65 15.80 -12.14
N THR A 81 9.96 14.86 -13.02
CA THR A 81 9.21 13.61 -13.19
C THR A 81 10.13 12.40 -13.12
N VAL A 82 9.56 11.30 -12.63
CA VAL A 82 10.23 9.99 -12.59
C VAL A 82 9.32 8.98 -13.29
N ASP A 83 9.82 8.37 -14.37
CA ASP A 83 9.12 7.29 -15.08
C ASP A 83 9.50 5.94 -14.46
N MET A 84 8.53 5.07 -14.33
CA MET A 84 8.71 3.74 -13.77
C MET A 84 7.78 2.72 -14.44
N GLU A 85 8.24 1.48 -14.54
CA GLU A 85 7.43 0.34 -14.96
C GLU A 85 7.03 -0.49 -13.74
N ALA A 86 5.74 -0.59 -13.48
CA ALA A 86 5.17 -1.47 -12.49
C ALA A 86 4.94 -2.86 -13.10
N LYS A 87 5.40 -3.91 -12.43
CA LYS A 87 5.13 -5.30 -12.85
C LYS A 87 4.02 -5.89 -11.98
N PRO A 88 3.15 -6.77 -12.52
CA PRO A 88 2.18 -7.48 -11.69
C PRO A 88 2.88 -8.23 -10.54
N ASP A 89 2.25 -8.25 -9.38
CA ASP A 89 2.73 -8.91 -8.15
C ASP A 89 4.06 -8.35 -7.60
N GLN A 90 4.47 -7.18 -8.05
CA GLN A 90 5.65 -6.51 -7.53
C GLN A 90 5.33 -5.82 -6.20
N VAL A 91 6.20 -6.02 -5.22
CA VAL A 91 6.27 -5.18 -4.02
C VAL A 91 7.27 -4.06 -4.30
N MET A 92 6.81 -2.83 -4.25
CA MET A 92 7.67 -1.66 -4.43
C MET A 92 8.47 -1.40 -3.15
N PRO A 93 9.70 -0.87 -3.25
CA PRO A 93 10.48 -0.48 -2.07
C PRO A 93 9.72 0.50 -1.19
N VAL A 94 10.11 0.57 0.08
CA VAL A 94 9.55 1.56 1.00
C VAL A 94 9.79 2.97 0.47
N GLN A 95 8.68 3.69 0.29
CA GLN A 95 8.68 5.09 -0.11
C GLN A 95 8.64 5.97 1.14
N ALA A 96 9.50 6.98 1.18
CA ALA A 96 9.41 8.02 2.21
C ALA A 96 8.16 8.88 2.02
N ALA A 97 7.75 9.54 3.09
CA ALA A 97 6.70 10.54 3.00
C ALA A 97 7.10 11.68 2.05
N GLY A 98 6.19 12.10 1.20
CA GLY A 98 6.43 13.17 0.24
C GLY A 98 5.21 13.44 -0.63
N SER A 99 5.17 14.64 -1.20
CA SER A 99 4.09 15.04 -2.11
C SER A 99 4.45 14.68 -3.55
N HIS A 100 3.46 14.15 -4.29
CA HIS A 100 3.62 13.80 -5.69
C HIS A 100 2.27 13.71 -6.41
N THR A 101 2.33 13.70 -7.73
CA THR A 101 1.25 13.21 -8.59
C THR A 101 1.64 11.85 -9.14
N THR A 102 0.66 11.01 -9.49
CA THR A 102 0.90 9.74 -10.19
C THR A 102 0.07 9.70 -11.46
N ALA A 103 0.72 9.49 -12.59
CA ALA A 103 0.06 9.36 -13.89
C ALA A 103 0.23 7.94 -14.44
N ASN A 104 -0.84 7.38 -15.00
CA ASN A 104 -0.75 6.20 -15.83
C ASN A 104 -0.47 6.64 -17.28
N THR A 105 0.75 6.42 -17.75
CA THR A 105 1.19 6.76 -19.11
C THR A 105 1.03 5.60 -20.09
N GLY A 106 0.58 4.44 -19.60
CA GLY A 106 0.33 3.23 -20.38
C GLY A 106 -1.07 3.18 -20.99
N LYS A 107 -1.45 1.99 -21.48
CA LYS A 107 -2.71 1.76 -22.20
C LYS A 107 -3.72 0.90 -21.41
N THR A 108 -3.32 0.35 -20.28
CA THR A 108 -4.15 -0.52 -19.44
C THR A 108 -4.31 0.10 -18.05
N PRO A 109 -5.43 -0.13 -17.35
CA PRO A 109 -5.58 0.32 -15.97
C PRO A 109 -4.51 -0.28 -15.06
N ILE A 110 -3.99 0.53 -14.15
CA ILE A 110 -3.03 0.09 -13.12
C ILE A 110 -3.73 0.08 -11.78
N GLU A 111 -3.61 -1.04 -11.06
CA GLU A 111 -4.09 -1.19 -9.70
C GLU A 111 -2.93 -1.47 -8.74
N VAL A 112 -2.91 -0.74 -7.63
CA VAL A 112 -1.91 -0.87 -6.56
C VAL A 112 -2.61 -0.90 -5.22
N ILE A 113 -2.23 -1.84 -4.36
CA ILE A 113 -2.56 -1.77 -2.94
C ILE A 113 -1.44 -0.98 -2.26
N VAL A 114 -1.78 0.19 -1.75
CA VAL A 114 -0.87 1.07 -1.01
C VAL A 114 -1.05 0.81 0.47
N ILE A 115 0.03 0.47 1.16
CA ILE A 115 0.05 0.14 2.58
C ILE A 115 0.85 1.22 3.29
N GLU A 116 0.16 2.13 3.93
CA GLU A 116 0.72 3.23 4.70
C GLU A 116 0.99 2.80 6.13
N MET A 117 2.20 3.06 6.60
CA MET A 117 2.66 2.72 7.94
C MET A 117 2.49 3.92 8.87
N LYS A 118 1.78 3.72 9.97
CA LYS A 118 1.56 4.73 11.02
C LYS A 118 2.52 4.48 12.19
N GLY A 119 3.01 5.56 12.79
CA GLY A 119 3.86 5.48 14.00
C GLY A 119 5.27 4.98 13.76
N THR A 120 5.93 4.61 14.84
CA THR A 120 7.31 4.09 14.85
C THR A 120 7.33 2.59 14.60
N PRO A 121 8.37 2.08 13.90
CA PRO A 121 8.53 0.65 13.69
C PRO A 121 8.70 -0.11 15.00
N GLY A 122 8.08 -1.27 15.08
CA GLY A 122 8.40 -2.28 16.08
C GLY A 122 9.56 -3.17 15.64
N SER A 123 9.83 -4.21 16.42
CA SER A 123 10.78 -5.27 16.06
C SER A 123 10.05 -6.61 16.05
N ALA A 124 9.68 -7.07 14.89
CA ALA A 124 9.08 -8.41 14.75
C ALA A 124 9.60 -9.06 13.47
N THR A 125 9.83 -10.35 13.53
CA THR A 125 10.24 -11.16 12.38
C THR A 125 9.12 -12.12 12.04
N LEU A 126 8.78 -12.20 10.77
CA LEU A 126 7.84 -13.22 10.29
C LEU A 126 8.44 -14.61 10.44
N PRO A 127 7.64 -15.61 10.77
CA PRO A 127 8.10 -16.98 10.74
C PRO A 127 8.54 -17.37 9.32
N SER A 128 9.53 -18.24 9.25
CA SER A 128 9.97 -18.86 8.00
C SER A 128 8.92 -19.85 7.46
N SER A 129 9.17 -20.41 6.28
CA SER A 129 8.37 -21.49 5.71
C SER A 129 8.12 -22.61 6.71
N ARG A 130 6.93 -23.20 6.66
CA ARG A 130 6.46 -24.27 7.56
C ARG A 130 5.61 -25.28 6.77
N PRO A 131 5.27 -26.44 7.35
CA PRO A 131 4.49 -27.45 6.64
C PRO A 131 3.25 -26.87 5.97
N GLY A 132 3.07 -27.17 4.70
CA GLY A 132 1.96 -26.66 3.87
C GLY A 132 2.06 -25.20 3.47
N MET A 133 3.12 -24.47 3.88
CA MET A 133 3.28 -23.06 3.57
C MET A 133 4.74 -22.75 3.19
N LYS A 134 4.95 -22.25 1.99
CA LYS A 134 6.24 -21.75 1.51
C LYS A 134 6.22 -20.23 1.48
N MET A 135 7.23 -19.60 2.06
CA MET A 135 7.43 -18.16 2.07
C MET A 135 8.69 -17.78 1.31
N THR A 136 8.58 -16.86 0.37
CA THR A 136 9.72 -16.31 -0.40
C THR A 136 9.78 -14.81 -0.13
N PRO A 137 10.87 -14.28 0.43
CA PRO A 137 10.98 -12.86 0.72
C PRO A 137 10.99 -12.02 -0.56
N LEU A 138 10.23 -10.93 -0.57
CA LEU A 138 10.14 -9.93 -1.64
C LEU A 138 10.73 -8.60 -1.20
N LEU A 139 10.57 -8.25 0.07
CA LEU A 139 11.09 -7.04 0.70
C LEU A 139 11.40 -7.32 2.17
N GLN A 140 12.53 -6.79 2.63
CA GLN A 140 12.90 -6.75 4.04
C GLN A 140 13.37 -5.33 4.38
N ASP A 141 12.68 -4.70 5.32
CA ASP A 141 12.94 -3.33 5.79
C ASP A 141 12.73 -3.28 7.32
N PRO A 142 13.37 -2.40 8.06
CA PRO A 142 13.16 -2.28 9.50
C PRO A 142 11.69 -2.16 9.94
N ARG A 143 10.81 -1.62 9.10
CA ARG A 143 9.40 -1.37 9.41
C ARG A 143 8.44 -2.40 8.84
N VAL A 144 8.85 -3.11 7.78
CA VAL A 144 7.95 -3.97 7.03
C VAL A 144 8.71 -5.09 6.33
N ASP A 145 8.19 -6.31 6.41
CA ASP A 145 8.62 -7.41 5.55
C ASP A 145 7.48 -7.81 4.62
N ALA A 146 7.80 -8.14 3.38
CA ALA A 146 6.83 -8.67 2.44
C ALA A 146 7.30 -10.00 1.84
N TYR A 147 6.38 -10.94 1.70
CA TYR A 147 6.64 -12.29 1.23
C TYR A 147 5.62 -12.70 0.17
N ARG A 148 6.08 -13.39 -0.86
CA ARG A 148 5.22 -14.24 -1.66
C ARG A 148 5.03 -15.55 -0.90
N VAL A 149 3.79 -15.93 -0.73
CA VAL A 149 3.40 -17.10 0.06
C VAL A 149 2.57 -18.02 -0.81
N SER A 150 2.92 -19.31 -0.82
CA SER A 150 2.04 -20.35 -1.34
C SER A 150 1.65 -21.27 -0.18
N ALA A 151 0.34 -21.56 -0.09
CA ALA A 151 -0.23 -22.44 0.93
C ALA A 151 -1.02 -23.56 0.25
N ASP A 152 -0.77 -24.80 0.66
CA ASP A 152 -1.49 -26.00 0.17
C ASP A 152 -2.55 -26.48 1.17
N SER A 153 -3.20 -27.58 0.86
CA SER A 153 -4.26 -28.18 1.68
C SER A 153 -3.81 -28.71 3.05
N SER A 154 -2.50 -28.84 3.29
CA SER A 154 -1.96 -29.26 4.59
C SER A 154 -1.68 -28.09 5.53
N PHE A 155 -1.66 -26.86 5.01
CA PHE A 155 -1.37 -25.68 5.83
C PHE A 155 -2.43 -25.46 6.92
N ARG A 156 -1.97 -25.23 8.15
CA ARG A 156 -2.82 -24.93 9.30
C ARG A 156 -2.13 -23.92 10.23
N GLU A 157 -2.89 -22.93 10.62
CA GLU A 157 -2.67 -22.15 11.84
C GLU A 157 -3.80 -22.46 12.80
N ALA A 158 -3.47 -22.85 14.03
CA ALA A 158 -4.45 -23.26 15.02
C ALA A 158 -5.36 -22.06 15.41
N ALA A 159 -6.56 -22.38 15.85
CA ALA A 159 -7.43 -21.38 16.44
C ALA A 159 -6.74 -20.69 17.63
N GLY A 160 -6.85 -19.36 17.70
CA GLY A 160 -6.19 -18.56 18.72
C GLY A 160 -4.74 -18.15 18.39
N THR A 161 -4.23 -18.48 17.20
CA THR A 161 -2.92 -17.95 16.73
C THR A 161 -2.95 -16.44 16.73
N THR A 162 -1.89 -15.80 17.25
CA THR A 162 -1.68 -14.34 17.21
C THR A 162 -0.28 -14.03 16.69
N HIS A 163 -0.11 -12.84 16.14
CA HIS A 163 1.20 -12.33 15.72
C HIS A 163 1.52 -11.01 16.41
N PRO A 164 2.80 -10.69 16.67
CA PRO A 164 3.21 -9.42 17.28
C PRO A 164 3.29 -8.25 16.27
N PHE A 165 2.80 -8.43 15.06
CA PHE A 165 2.79 -7.45 13.96
C PHE A 165 1.44 -7.47 13.26
N ASP A 166 1.13 -6.41 12.52
CA ASP A 166 -0.05 -6.37 11.66
C ASP A 166 0.26 -7.08 10.33
N GLN A 167 -0.70 -7.83 9.80
CA GLN A 167 -0.58 -8.50 8.52
C GLN A 167 -1.60 -7.95 7.52
N VAL A 168 -1.12 -7.60 6.32
CA VAL A 168 -1.98 -7.35 5.17
C VAL A 168 -1.81 -8.53 4.22
N VAL A 169 -2.88 -9.31 4.06
CA VAL A 169 -2.91 -10.49 3.19
C VAL A 169 -3.61 -10.14 1.89
N ILE A 170 -2.91 -10.33 0.77
CA ILE A 170 -3.36 -9.96 -0.59
C ILE A 170 -3.30 -11.20 -1.48
N PRO A 171 -4.42 -11.86 -1.77
CA PRO A 171 -4.48 -12.97 -2.71
C PRO A 171 -4.07 -12.58 -4.12
N LEU A 172 -3.28 -13.43 -4.79
CA LEU A 172 -2.83 -13.24 -6.18
C LEU A 172 -3.71 -13.96 -7.21
N GLY A 173 -4.71 -14.67 -6.75
CA GLY A 173 -5.67 -15.42 -7.57
C GLY A 173 -6.91 -15.79 -6.77
N ALA A 174 -7.80 -16.53 -7.38
CA ALA A 174 -8.87 -17.21 -6.64
C ALA A 174 -8.24 -18.28 -5.75
N GLY A 175 -8.70 -18.39 -4.53
CA GLY A 175 -8.21 -19.37 -3.57
C GLY A 175 -9.34 -19.82 -2.64
N ASP A 176 -9.10 -20.90 -1.96
CA ASP A 176 -10.02 -21.50 -1.00
C ASP A 176 -9.42 -21.64 0.41
N ILE A 177 -8.38 -20.86 0.70
CA ILE A 177 -7.83 -20.76 2.06
C ILE A 177 -8.89 -20.14 2.98
N ALA A 178 -9.15 -20.78 4.11
CA ALA A 178 -10.12 -20.28 5.08
C ALA A 178 -9.40 -19.52 6.20
N LEU A 179 -9.77 -18.25 6.38
CA LEU A 179 -9.34 -17.41 7.50
C LEU A 179 -10.54 -17.18 8.42
N THR A 180 -10.44 -17.61 9.67
CA THR A 180 -11.43 -17.32 10.71
C THR A 180 -10.88 -16.30 11.70
N MET A 181 -11.57 -15.18 11.85
CA MET A 181 -11.20 -14.07 12.72
C MET A 181 -12.47 -13.43 13.28
N ASN A 182 -12.47 -13.13 14.58
CA ASN A 182 -13.64 -12.53 15.27
C ASN A 182 -14.95 -13.33 15.03
N GLY A 183 -14.88 -14.65 15.02
CA GLY A 183 -16.03 -15.53 14.80
C GLY A 183 -16.54 -15.58 13.36
N LYS A 184 -15.90 -14.87 12.42
CA LYS A 184 -16.28 -14.87 11.00
C LYS A 184 -15.22 -15.61 10.18
N THR A 185 -15.66 -16.50 9.31
CA THR A 185 -14.79 -17.19 8.35
C THR A 185 -14.93 -16.58 6.97
N THR A 186 -13.80 -16.26 6.35
CA THR A 186 -13.68 -15.88 4.93
C THR A 186 -12.97 -17.02 4.22
N SER A 187 -13.62 -17.63 3.24
CA SER A 187 -13.09 -18.79 2.50
C SER A 187 -13.10 -18.60 0.98
N THR A 188 -13.65 -17.51 0.49
CA THR A 188 -13.67 -17.18 -0.94
C THR A 188 -12.85 -15.94 -1.16
N TRP A 189 -11.78 -16.06 -1.94
CA TRP A 189 -10.81 -15.00 -2.19
C TRP A 189 -10.72 -14.71 -3.67
N LYS A 190 -10.61 -13.45 -4.01
CA LYS A 190 -10.35 -12.98 -5.37
C LYS A 190 -9.00 -12.27 -5.39
N ARG A 191 -8.37 -12.26 -6.56
CA ARG A 191 -7.15 -11.48 -6.76
C ARG A 191 -7.35 -10.04 -6.28
N GLY A 192 -6.44 -9.57 -5.44
CA GLY A 192 -6.44 -8.22 -4.92
C GLY A 192 -7.43 -7.95 -3.78
N ASP A 193 -8.17 -8.94 -3.29
CA ASP A 193 -8.84 -8.79 -2.00
C ASP A 193 -7.81 -8.45 -0.93
N VAL A 194 -8.25 -7.78 0.13
CA VAL A 194 -7.37 -7.38 1.23
C VAL A 194 -7.97 -7.82 2.55
N ASN A 195 -7.17 -8.52 3.34
CA ASN A 195 -7.48 -8.81 4.73
C ASN A 195 -6.40 -8.22 5.63
N LEU A 196 -6.84 -7.38 6.55
CA LEU A 196 -5.99 -6.81 7.60
C LEU A 196 -6.20 -7.61 8.88
N ILE A 197 -5.15 -8.29 9.33
CA ILE A 197 -5.09 -9.00 10.61
C ILE A 197 -4.24 -8.15 11.55
N GLY A 198 -4.86 -7.53 12.54
CA GLY A 198 -4.17 -6.69 13.51
C GLY A 198 -3.24 -7.50 14.42
N ARG A 199 -2.17 -6.89 14.89
CA ARG A 199 -1.30 -7.50 15.91
C ARG A 199 -2.10 -7.92 17.13
N GLY A 200 -1.78 -9.09 17.67
CA GLY A 200 -2.49 -9.67 18.82
C GLY A 200 -3.89 -10.20 18.51
N VAL A 201 -4.41 -10.03 17.29
CA VAL A 201 -5.74 -10.55 16.92
C VAL A 201 -5.67 -12.05 16.73
N ALA A 202 -6.47 -12.76 17.53
CA ALA A 202 -6.58 -14.21 17.44
C ALA A 202 -7.30 -14.64 16.16
N HIS A 203 -6.70 -15.56 15.44
CA HIS A 203 -7.25 -16.09 14.20
C HIS A 203 -6.91 -17.58 14.01
N GLU A 204 -7.52 -18.18 13.01
CA GLU A 204 -7.23 -19.52 12.52
C GLU A 204 -7.12 -19.47 11.00
N THR A 205 -6.14 -20.17 10.41
CA THR A 205 -6.02 -20.27 8.96
C THR A 205 -5.91 -21.73 8.52
N LYS A 206 -6.67 -22.12 7.51
CA LYS A 206 -6.67 -23.48 6.93
C LYS A 206 -6.48 -23.41 5.43
N GLY A 207 -5.48 -24.11 4.93
CA GLY A 207 -5.33 -24.32 3.48
C GLY A 207 -6.53 -25.09 2.91
N GLY A 208 -6.96 -24.68 1.75
CA GLY A 208 -8.08 -25.27 1.04
C GLY A 208 -7.67 -26.42 0.12
N LYS A 209 -8.57 -26.87 -0.76
CA LYS A 209 -8.33 -28.01 -1.66
C LYS A 209 -7.29 -27.70 -2.73
N ALA A 210 -7.29 -26.49 -3.27
CA ALA A 210 -6.31 -26.02 -4.24
C ALA A 210 -5.25 -25.14 -3.56
N PRO A 211 -3.98 -25.18 -4.04
CA PRO A 211 -2.96 -24.24 -3.56
C PRO A 211 -3.40 -22.80 -3.76
N SER A 212 -3.14 -21.96 -2.77
CA SER A 212 -3.43 -20.52 -2.81
C SER A 212 -2.14 -19.74 -2.82
N GLU A 213 -2.03 -18.73 -3.66
CA GLU A 213 -0.91 -17.78 -3.69
C GLU A 213 -1.35 -16.40 -3.21
N MET A 214 -0.50 -15.77 -2.42
CA MET A 214 -0.75 -14.44 -1.86
C MET A 214 0.55 -13.67 -1.61
N ILE A 215 0.44 -12.37 -1.46
CA ILE A 215 1.47 -11.55 -0.81
C ILE A 215 1.01 -11.30 0.62
N ILE A 216 1.90 -11.58 1.57
CA ILE A 216 1.72 -11.20 2.97
C ILE A 216 2.71 -10.07 3.27
N VAL A 217 2.19 -8.97 3.78
CA VAL A 217 2.96 -7.82 4.25
C VAL A 217 2.82 -7.74 5.76
N ALA A 218 3.94 -7.85 6.47
CA ALA A 218 4.00 -7.73 7.92
C ALA A 218 4.54 -6.36 8.31
N ILE A 219 3.75 -5.59 9.03
CA ILE A 219 4.11 -4.26 9.55
C ILE A 219 4.56 -4.45 11.00
N LYS A 220 5.83 -4.11 11.26
CA LYS A 220 6.52 -4.35 12.54
C LYS A 220 6.19 -3.30 13.59
#